data_40f08ed4db765186a133e0725044f856
#
_entry.id   40f08ed4db765186a133e0725044f856
#
_cell.length_a   1.000
_cell.length_b   1.000
_cell.length_c   1.000
_cell.angle_alpha   90.00
_cell.angle_beta   90.00
_cell.angle_gamma   90.00
#
_symmetry.space_group_name_H-M   'P 1'
#
loop_
_entity.id
_entity.type
_entity.pdbx_description
1 polymer ?
#
loop_
_entity_poly.entity_id
_entity_poly.type
_entity_poly.pdbx_seq_one_letter_code
_entity_poly.pdbx_strand_id
1 'polypeptide(L)'
;MKGKMLLLVAFLIICFNLRTGFDSPDPLLGTIEKDMGLSLENSGLFALLPVFVLGVAAPISPRVARWLTPWKIIFWFQLLAVAGIFWRSWDGVAGLYGGMVLMGLGMGIAGAAIPGLIKHQFPDHASAMMGIYSAMIGVGSAVASGLSVPISNMLGGWRFGLGIWIIPILLGMLVWGAYFLKHPVGVFQRDPDSSGRNLLRSSKAWQVTIFYLSRVGAAYFFYTWIPIFLRQRGMSYVDAGFILSVAMFAQLPATLSAHALEKATGGRGLLIVMAMALAALSCWGILYLPLDWAVWMAILFGLATGTVFSRGMALMVERARTPSEAIRLSGMSQGIGFTMGAALSLLFTSFLHQGGSFLPFCLVYTFFCVLGMISGRMSAQPGDV
;
A
#
# COMPACT_ATOMS: atom_id res chain seq x y z
N MET A 1 -14.62 -21.12 -19.12
CA MET A 1 -14.26 -19.70 -19.35
C MET A 1 -15.06 -18.73 -18.48
N LYS A 2 -16.40 -18.80 -18.42
CA LYS A 2 -17.25 -17.86 -17.64
C LYS A 2 -16.89 -17.77 -16.15
N GLY A 3 -16.59 -18.87 -15.48
CA GLY A 3 -16.22 -18.85 -14.05
C GLY A 3 -14.88 -18.17 -13.75
N LYS A 4 -13.85 -18.36 -14.57
CA LYS A 4 -12.56 -17.67 -14.39
C LYS A 4 -12.66 -16.18 -14.61
N MET A 5 -13.50 -15.73 -15.55
CA MET A 5 -13.74 -14.30 -15.79
C MET A 5 -14.48 -13.66 -14.63
N LEU A 6 -15.48 -14.34 -14.06
CA LEU A 6 -16.19 -13.83 -12.88
C LEU A 6 -15.27 -13.72 -11.66
N LEU A 7 -14.38 -14.71 -11.46
CA LEU A 7 -13.35 -14.64 -10.41
C LEU A 7 -12.45 -13.41 -10.59
N LEU A 8 -11.98 -13.18 -11.81
CA LEU A 8 -11.11 -12.05 -12.11
C LEU A 8 -11.83 -10.71 -11.81
N VAL A 9 -13.08 -10.56 -12.25
CA VAL A 9 -13.88 -9.35 -11.99
C VAL A 9 -14.09 -9.16 -10.49
N ALA A 10 -14.50 -10.21 -9.76
CA ALA A 10 -14.67 -10.15 -8.32
C ALA A 10 -13.35 -9.76 -7.60
N PHE A 11 -12.23 -10.33 -8.04
CA PHE A 11 -10.91 -10.02 -7.51
C PHE A 11 -10.53 -8.55 -7.76
N LEU A 12 -10.75 -8.02 -8.97
CA LEU A 12 -10.46 -6.63 -9.30
C LEU A 12 -11.25 -5.64 -8.43
N ILE A 13 -12.56 -5.91 -8.26
CA ILE A 13 -13.43 -5.07 -7.42
C ILE A 13 -12.95 -5.08 -5.96
N ILE A 14 -12.59 -6.25 -5.43
CA ILE A 14 -12.07 -6.38 -4.07
C ILE A 14 -10.75 -5.60 -3.89
N CYS A 15 -9.82 -5.76 -4.85
CA CYS A 15 -8.54 -5.05 -4.81
C CYS A 15 -8.71 -3.53 -4.87
N PHE A 16 -9.59 -3.04 -5.73
CA PHE A 16 -9.98 -1.63 -5.82
C PHE A 16 -10.49 -1.11 -4.47
N ASN A 17 -11.39 -1.86 -3.83
CA ASN A 17 -12.03 -1.43 -2.59
C ASN A 17 -11.10 -1.44 -1.36
N LEU A 18 -9.96 -2.14 -1.41
CA LEU A 18 -9.04 -2.17 -0.28
C LEU A 18 -8.47 -0.79 0.11
N ARG A 19 -8.43 0.16 -0.81
CA ARG A 19 -7.87 1.50 -0.53
C ARG A 19 -8.89 2.63 -0.56
N THR A 20 -10.07 2.43 -1.14
CA THR A 20 -11.05 3.51 -1.31
C THR A 20 -11.46 4.15 0.01
N GLY A 21 -11.83 3.34 1.00
CA GLY A 21 -12.17 3.86 2.32
C GLY A 21 -10.98 4.47 3.07
N PHE A 22 -9.79 3.95 2.84
CA PHE A 22 -8.57 4.34 3.56
C PHE A 22 -8.06 5.72 3.14
N ASP A 23 -7.96 5.96 1.82
CA ASP A 23 -7.33 7.16 1.26
C ASP A 23 -8.36 8.30 0.99
N SER A 24 -9.68 8.03 1.20
CA SER A 24 -10.74 9.01 1.01
C SER A 24 -10.71 10.22 1.98
N PRO A 25 -10.17 10.15 3.21
CA PRO A 25 -10.11 11.32 4.10
C PRO A 25 -9.04 12.33 3.74
N ASP A 26 -7.95 11.92 3.09
CA ASP A 26 -6.77 12.77 2.87
C ASP A 26 -7.12 14.14 2.25
N PRO A 27 -7.91 14.21 1.15
CA PRO A 27 -8.27 15.50 0.55
C PRO A 27 -9.30 16.29 1.35
N LEU A 28 -10.01 15.65 2.30
CA LEU A 28 -11.01 16.28 3.17
C LEU A 28 -10.43 16.66 4.54
N LEU A 29 -9.15 16.36 4.82
CA LEU A 29 -8.55 16.52 6.13
C LEU A 29 -8.72 17.95 6.69
N GLY A 30 -8.42 18.98 5.88
CA GLY A 30 -8.58 20.36 6.32
C GLY A 30 -10.03 20.78 6.62
N THR A 31 -11.02 20.14 5.98
CA THR A 31 -12.45 20.34 6.28
C THR A 31 -12.83 19.64 7.59
N ILE A 32 -12.33 18.42 7.79
CA ILE A 32 -12.53 17.61 9.01
C ILE A 32 -11.90 18.33 10.22
N GLU A 33 -10.68 18.85 10.08
CA GLU A 33 -9.98 19.61 11.11
C GLU A 33 -10.81 20.78 11.62
N LYS A 34 -11.34 21.59 10.69
CA LYS A 34 -12.16 22.76 11.04
C LYS A 34 -13.48 22.36 11.71
N ASP A 35 -14.17 21.33 11.20
CA ASP A 35 -15.47 20.89 11.73
C ASP A 35 -15.35 20.22 13.11
N MET A 36 -14.27 19.47 13.32
CA MET A 36 -14.05 18.68 14.54
C MET A 36 -13.15 19.38 15.57
N GLY A 37 -12.60 20.55 15.25
CA GLY A 37 -11.69 21.30 16.13
C GLY A 37 -10.38 20.57 16.41
N LEU A 38 -9.84 19.82 15.45
CA LEU A 38 -8.62 19.04 15.64
C LEU A 38 -7.38 19.96 15.60
N SER A 39 -6.43 19.70 16.51
CA SER A 39 -5.11 20.33 16.44
C SER A 39 -4.28 19.72 15.29
N LEU A 40 -3.24 20.45 14.87
CA LEU A 40 -2.33 19.98 13.80
C LEU A 40 -1.65 18.64 14.15
N GLU A 41 -1.33 18.43 15.44
CA GLU A 41 -0.75 17.18 15.93
C GLU A 41 -1.73 16.01 15.80
N ASN A 42 -2.99 16.24 16.16
CA ASN A 42 -4.05 15.24 16.04
C ASN A 42 -4.33 14.86 14.58
N SER A 43 -4.26 15.82 13.66
CA SER A 43 -4.43 15.57 12.23
C SER A 43 -3.30 14.69 11.66
N GLY A 44 -2.06 14.94 12.06
CA GLY A 44 -0.92 14.08 11.71
C GLY A 44 -1.08 12.65 12.23
N LEU A 45 -1.56 12.49 13.47
CA LEU A 45 -1.88 11.18 14.03
C LEU A 45 -3.00 10.50 13.24
N PHE A 46 -4.05 11.22 12.88
CA PHE A 46 -5.16 10.70 12.09
C PHE A 46 -4.70 10.11 10.75
N ALA A 47 -3.79 10.77 10.03
CA ALA A 47 -3.27 10.29 8.74
C ALA A 47 -2.38 9.03 8.88
N LEU A 48 -1.59 8.91 9.95
CA LEU A 48 -0.64 7.82 10.13
C LEU A 48 -1.20 6.62 10.91
N LEU A 49 -2.20 6.83 11.75
CA LEU A 49 -2.81 5.80 12.59
C LEU A 49 -3.27 4.56 11.80
N PRO A 50 -4.02 4.69 10.68
CA PRO A 50 -4.50 3.53 9.96
C PRO A 50 -3.36 2.74 9.30
N VAL A 51 -2.28 3.41 8.88
CA VAL A 51 -1.09 2.74 8.32
C VAL A 51 -0.36 1.94 9.38
N PHE A 52 -0.20 2.51 10.57
CA PHE A 52 0.41 1.84 11.71
C PHE A 52 -0.41 0.61 12.12
N VAL A 53 -1.73 0.77 12.25
CA VAL A 53 -2.64 -0.32 12.60
C VAL A 53 -2.65 -1.42 11.54
N LEU A 54 -2.62 -1.07 10.26
CA LEU A 54 -2.49 -2.02 9.15
C LEU A 54 -1.22 -2.86 9.31
N GLY A 55 -0.09 -2.21 9.64
CA GLY A 55 1.16 -2.92 9.91
C GLY A 55 1.05 -3.88 11.08
N VAL A 56 0.52 -3.44 12.23
CA VAL A 56 0.33 -4.29 13.42
C VAL A 56 -0.64 -5.45 13.14
N ALA A 57 -1.65 -5.23 12.30
CA ALA A 57 -2.68 -6.21 11.98
C ALA A 57 -2.21 -7.28 10.95
N ALA A 58 -1.34 -6.94 10.02
CA ALA A 58 -0.92 -7.86 8.96
C ALA A 58 -0.35 -9.20 9.48
N PRO A 59 0.48 -9.27 10.54
CA PRO A 59 0.95 -10.53 11.11
C PRO A 59 -0.14 -11.40 11.77
N ILE A 60 -1.34 -10.87 11.95
CA ILE A 60 -2.48 -11.64 12.47
C ILE A 60 -3.06 -12.55 11.38
N SER A 61 -2.97 -12.12 10.10
CA SER A 61 -3.53 -12.84 8.96
C SER A 61 -3.13 -14.32 8.88
N PRO A 62 -1.86 -14.72 9.07
CA PRO A 62 -1.48 -16.14 9.09
C PRO A 62 -2.12 -16.95 10.23
N ARG A 63 -2.41 -16.31 11.37
CA ARG A 63 -3.11 -16.99 12.48
C ARG A 63 -4.57 -17.24 12.15
N VAL A 64 -5.24 -16.22 11.57
CA VAL A 64 -6.64 -16.32 11.13
C VAL A 64 -6.78 -17.33 9.98
N ALA A 65 -5.80 -17.42 9.10
CA ALA A 65 -5.78 -18.38 7.98
C ALA A 65 -5.69 -19.86 8.40
N ARG A 66 -5.49 -20.14 9.70
CA ARG A 66 -5.60 -21.51 10.25
C ARG A 66 -7.04 -21.98 10.41
N TRP A 67 -7.98 -21.03 10.57
CA TRP A 67 -9.41 -21.32 10.81
C TRP A 67 -10.30 -20.88 9.66
N LEU A 68 -9.91 -19.81 8.97
CA LEU A 68 -10.67 -19.25 7.86
C LEU A 68 -9.92 -19.41 6.54
N THR A 69 -10.66 -19.73 5.49
CA THR A 69 -10.10 -19.68 4.13
C THR A 69 -9.78 -18.24 3.73
N PRO A 70 -8.79 -17.99 2.87
CA PRO A 70 -8.40 -16.62 2.48
C PRO A 70 -9.56 -15.78 1.94
N TRP A 71 -10.51 -16.38 1.21
CA TRP A 71 -11.66 -15.63 0.72
C TRP A 71 -12.62 -15.21 1.84
N LYS A 72 -12.78 -16.04 2.91
CA LYS A 72 -13.55 -15.67 4.10
C LYS A 72 -12.84 -14.58 4.89
N ILE A 73 -11.51 -14.63 5.00
CA ILE A 73 -10.72 -13.58 5.61
C ILE A 73 -10.99 -12.25 4.90
N ILE A 74 -10.84 -12.20 3.58
CA ILE A 74 -11.08 -11.00 2.79
C ILE A 74 -12.51 -10.50 3.00
N PHE A 75 -13.50 -11.37 2.98
CA PHE A 75 -14.91 -11.01 3.16
C PHE A 75 -15.18 -10.39 4.54
N TRP A 76 -14.84 -11.09 5.61
CA TRP A 76 -15.13 -10.65 6.98
C TRP A 76 -14.35 -9.40 7.39
N PHE A 77 -13.10 -9.30 6.96
CA PHE A 77 -12.29 -8.14 7.29
C PHE A 77 -12.60 -6.92 6.42
N GLN A 78 -13.17 -7.08 5.22
CA GLN A 78 -13.79 -5.97 4.51
C GLN A 78 -15.08 -5.50 5.18
N LEU A 79 -15.87 -6.40 5.75
CA LEU A 79 -17.03 -6.01 6.56
C LEU A 79 -16.61 -5.17 7.78
N LEU A 80 -15.49 -5.55 8.42
CA LEU A 80 -14.90 -4.74 9.49
C LEU A 80 -14.50 -3.34 8.99
N ALA A 81 -13.96 -3.22 7.79
CA ALA A 81 -13.65 -1.94 7.18
C ALA A 81 -14.92 -1.11 6.90
N VAL A 82 -16.00 -1.74 6.45
CA VAL A 82 -17.32 -1.08 6.29
C VAL A 82 -17.81 -0.51 7.62
N ALA A 83 -17.76 -1.30 8.70
CA ALA A 83 -18.12 -0.84 10.04
C ALA A 83 -17.23 0.35 10.48
N GLY A 84 -15.94 0.31 10.15
CA GLY A 84 -15.00 1.40 10.41
C GLY A 84 -15.36 2.68 9.63
N ILE A 85 -15.71 2.58 8.35
CA ILE A 85 -16.16 3.73 7.55
C ILE A 85 -17.44 4.32 8.13
N PHE A 86 -18.39 3.47 8.49
CA PHE A 86 -19.64 3.91 9.09
C PHE A 86 -19.36 4.67 10.39
N TRP A 87 -18.64 4.08 11.34
CA TRP A 87 -18.33 4.69 12.62
C TRP A 87 -17.56 6.01 12.47
N ARG A 88 -16.54 6.04 11.63
CA ARG A 88 -15.75 7.24 11.31
C ARG A 88 -16.60 8.41 10.79
N SER A 89 -17.62 8.10 9.99
CA SER A 89 -18.36 9.13 9.27
C SER A 89 -19.47 9.77 10.10
N TRP A 90 -20.05 9.05 11.09
CA TRP A 90 -21.26 9.51 11.79
C TRP A 90 -21.14 9.66 13.29
N ASP A 91 -20.05 9.25 13.91
CA ASP A 91 -19.76 9.51 15.33
C ASP A 91 -18.66 10.57 15.45
N GLY A 92 -18.59 11.25 16.59
CA GLY A 92 -17.67 12.35 16.84
C GLY A 92 -16.18 12.00 16.69
N VAL A 93 -15.32 12.66 17.46
CA VAL A 93 -13.85 12.44 17.43
C VAL A 93 -13.51 10.96 17.73
N ALA A 94 -14.23 10.31 18.65
CA ALA A 94 -14.01 8.90 18.98
C ALA A 94 -14.29 7.99 17.78
N GLY A 95 -15.38 8.23 17.05
CA GLY A 95 -15.69 7.51 15.81
C GLY A 95 -14.66 7.74 14.71
N LEU A 96 -14.19 9.00 14.59
CA LEU A 96 -13.19 9.36 13.61
C LEU A 96 -11.92 8.49 13.74
N TYR A 97 -11.33 8.41 14.94
CA TYR A 97 -10.12 7.61 15.19
C TYR A 97 -10.43 6.11 15.30
N GLY A 98 -11.49 5.73 16.01
CA GLY A 98 -11.90 4.33 16.17
C GLY A 98 -12.24 3.67 14.83
N GLY A 99 -12.93 4.39 13.95
CA GLY A 99 -13.19 3.93 12.60
C GLY A 99 -11.93 3.70 11.76
N MET A 100 -10.92 4.58 11.88
CA MET A 100 -9.63 4.38 11.20
C MET A 100 -8.87 3.15 11.76
N VAL A 101 -8.97 2.88 13.06
CA VAL A 101 -8.42 1.65 13.66
C VAL A 101 -9.10 0.41 13.10
N LEU A 102 -10.44 0.38 13.05
CA LEU A 102 -11.18 -0.76 12.48
C LEU A 102 -10.84 -0.99 11.01
N MET A 103 -10.71 0.09 10.23
CA MET A 103 -10.29 0.01 8.84
C MET A 103 -8.87 -0.54 8.71
N GLY A 104 -7.92 -0.02 9.48
CA GLY A 104 -6.54 -0.50 9.48
C GLY A 104 -6.44 -1.99 9.83
N LEU A 105 -7.19 -2.46 10.84
CA LEU A 105 -7.30 -3.89 11.20
C LEU A 105 -7.87 -4.71 10.03
N GLY A 106 -9.00 -4.28 9.48
CA GLY A 106 -9.66 -4.98 8.37
C GLY A 106 -8.74 -5.13 7.16
N MET A 107 -8.14 -4.02 6.74
CA MET A 107 -7.28 -3.99 5.55
C MET A 107 -5.94 -4.69 5.78
N GLY A 108 -5.34 -4.58 6.95
CA GLY A 108 -4.08 -5.25 7.27
C GLY A 108 -4.21 -6.77 7.19
N ILE A 109 -5.26 -7.32 7.79
CA ILE A 109 -5.50 -8.77 7.80
C ILE A 109 -5.93 -9.27 6.40
N ALA A 110 -6.86 -8.58 5.73
CA ALA A 110 -7.32 -8.94 4.39
C ALA A 110 -6.18 -8.82 3.35
N GLY A 111 -5.46 -7.70 3.35
CA GLY A 111 -4.37 -7.44 2.41
C GLY A 111 -3.24 -8.46 2.51
N ALA A 112 -2.88 -8.88 3.72
CA ALA A 112 -1.86 -9.92 3.93
C ALA A 112 -2.30 -11.32 3.47
N ALA A 113 -3.61 -11.60 3.37
CA ALA A 113 -4.13 -12.87 2.87
C ALA A 113 -4.12 -12.97 1.32
N ILE A 114 -4.13 -11.84 0.61
CA ILE A 114 -4.26 -11.79 -0.85
C ILE A 114 -3.13 -12.53 -1.60
N PRO A 115 -1.85 -12.39 -1.24
CA PRO A 115 -0.79 -13.13 -1.92
C PRO A 115 -1.00 -14.65 -1.89
N GLY A 116 -1.47 -15.19 -0.76
CA GLY A 116 -1.81 -16.61 -0.67
C GLY A 116 -2.99 -17.01 -1.56
N LEU A 117 -4.03 -16.16 -1.62
CA LEU A 117 -5.16 -16.39 -2.53
C LEU A 117 -4.71 -16.38 -4.00
N ILE A 118 -3.89 -15.40 -4.39
CA ILE A 118 -3.36 -15.30 -5.76
C ILE A 118 -2.54 -16.54 -6.10
N LYS A 119 -1.65 -16.97 -5.21
CA LYS A 119 -0.82 -18.16 -5.43
C LYS A 119 -1.66 -19.42 -5.60
N HIS A 120 -2.78 -19.52 -4.89
CA HIS A 120 -3.70 -20.66 -5.00
C HIS A 120 -4.53 -20.63 -6.28
N GLN A 121 -5.11 -19.46 -6.63
CA GLN A 121 -6.06 -19.35 -7.74
C GLN A 121 -5.38 -19.14 -9.11
N PHE A 122 -4.19 -18.56 -9.11
CA PHE A 122 -3.44 -18.19 -10.32
C PHE A 122 -1.96 -18.62 -10.23
N PRO A 123 -1.65 -19.91 -10.00
CA PRO A 123 -0.28 -20.37 -9.73
C PRO A 123 0.70 -19.99 -10.85
N ASP A 124 0.29 -20.17 -12.12
CA ASP A 124 1.13 -19.90 -13.30
C ASP A 124 1.32 -18.39 -13.61
N HIS A 125 0.44 -17.55 -13.09
CA HIS A 125 0.41 -16.12 -13.35
C HIS A 125 0.47 -15.26 -12.07
N ALA A 126 0.92 -15.84 -10.98
CA ALA A 126 0.84 -15.22 -9.65
C ALA A 126 1.56 -13.86 -9.58
N SER A 127 2.74 -13.72 -10.19
CA SER A 127 3.49 -12.46 -10.23
C SER A 127 2.76 -11.38 -11.06
N ALA A 128 2.19 -11.74 -12.22
CA ALA A 128 1.39 -10.81 -13.02
C ALA A 128 0.13 -10.36 -12.27
N MET A 129 -0.55 -11.29 -11.58
CA MET A 129 -1.72 -10.97 -10.76
C MET A 129 -1.38 -10.09 -9.57
N MET A 130 -0.18 -10.18 -8.99
CA MET A 130 0.29 -9.25 -7.98
C MET A 130 0.53 -7.84 -8.56
N GLY A 131 0.97 -7.73 -9.80
CA GLY A 131 1.04 -6.46 -10.52
C GLY A 131 -0.34 -5.82 -10.70
N ILE A 132 -1.33 -6.60 -11.15
CA ILE A 132 -2.73 -6.16 -11.29
C ILE A 132 -3.32 -5.76 -9.92
N TYR A 133 -3.10 -6.55 -8.88
CA TYR A 133 -3.47 -6.22 -7.51
C TYR A 133 -2.92 -4.86 -7.08
N SER A 134 -1.62 -4.65 -7.28
CA SER A 134 -0.95 -3.41 -6.92
C SER A 134 -1.50 -2.20 -7.71
N ALA A 135 -1.78 -2.37 -9.00
CA ALA A 135 -2.38 -1.33 -9.83
C ALA A 135 -3.81 -0.99 -9.39
N MET A 136 -4.63 -2.00 -9.06
CA MET A 136 -6.01 -1.78 -8.60
C MET A 136 -6.06 -1.06 -7.25
N ILE A 137 -5.10 -1.32 -6.35
CA ILE A 137 -4.91 -0.52 -5.14
C ILE A 137 -4.67 0.95 -5.49
N GLY A 138 -3.76 1.22 -6.42
CA GLY A 138 -3.44 2.58 -6.85
C GLY A 138 -4.62 3.29 -7.51
N VAL A 139 -5.38 2.58 -8.36
CA VAL A 139 -6.60 3.12 -8.98
C VAL A 139 -7.66 3.41 -7.92
N GLY A 140 -7.88 2.51 -6.96
CA GLY A 140 -8.81 2.70 -5.86
C GLY A 140 -8.47 3.93 -5.01
N SER A 141 -7.18 4.09 -4.67
CA SER A 141 -6.66 5.26 -3.97
C SER A 141 -6.91 6.56 -4.75
N ALA A 142 -6.53 6.60 -6.03
CA ALA A 142 -6.69 7.79 -6.88
C ALA A 142 -8.15 8.19 -7.06
N VAL A 143 -9.05 7.22 -7.28
CA VAL A 143 -10.48 7.46 -7.42
C VAL A 143 -11.08 7.96 -6.12
N ALA A 144 -10.71 7.36 -4.98
CA ALA A 144 -11.21 7.78 -3.68
C ALA A 144 -10.76 9.21 -3.34
N SER A 145 -9.46 9.49 -3.48
CA SER A 145 -8.93 10.83 -3.20
C SER A 145 -9.49 11.88 -4.17
N GLY A 146 -9.60 11.55 -5.46
CA GLY A 146 -10.11 12.49 -6.47
C GLY A 146 -11.59 12.81 -6.35
N LEU A 147 -12.42 11.84 -5.92
CA LEU A 147 -13.88 12.00 -5.88
C LEU A 147 -14.42 12.42 -4.50
N SER A 148 -13.66 12.25 -3.41
CA SER A 148 -14.16 12.54 -2.05
C SER A 148 -14.58 14.00 -1.86
N VAL A 149 -13.83 14.98 -2.38
CA VAL A 149 -14.17 16.40 -2.30
C VAL A 149 -15.39 16.76 -3.16
N PRO A 150 -15.44 16.41 -4.47
CA PRO A 150 -16.65 16.63 -5.29
C PRO A 150 -17.92 16.02 -4.68
N ILE A 151 -17.83 14.78 -4.22
CA ILE A 151 -18.97 14.09 -3.60
C ILE A 151 -19.39 14.77 -2.29
N SER A 152 -18.43 15.17 -1.45
CA SER A 152 -18.68 15.93 -0.23
C SER A 152 -19.48 17.21 -0.51
N ASN A 153 -19.07 17.94 -1.54
CA ASN A 153 -19.76 19.18 -1.94
C ASN A 153 -21.16 18.92 -2.48
N MET A 154 -21.35 17.84 -3.25
CA MET A 154 -22.65 17.47 -3.82
C MET A 154 -23.63 16.96 -2.77
N LEU A 155 -23.17 16.22 -1.77
CA LEU A 155 -24.01 15.57 -0.77
C LEU A 155 -24.14 16.37 0.55
N GLY A 156 -23.57 17.58 0.60
CA GLY A 156 -23.76 18.50 1.73
C GLY A 156 -22.86 18.23 2.94
N GLY A 157 -21.72 17.59 2.77
CA GLY A 157 -20.72 17.48 3.83
C GLY A 157 -19.74 16.32 3.72
N TRP A 158 -18.61 16.47 4.41
CA TRP A 158 -17.51 15.50 4.38
C TRP A 158 -17.92 14.11 4.91
N ARG A 159 -18.89 14.04 5.81
CA ARG A 159 -19.40 12.76 6.36
C ARG A 159 -19.97 11.88 5.26
N PHE A 160 -20.75 12.45 4.35
CA PHE A 160 -21.29 11.75 3.18
C PHE A 160 -20.20 11.46 2.14
N GLY A 161 -19.25 12.40 1.94
CA GLY A 161 -18.08 12.19 1.08
C GLY A 161 -17.22 11.01 1.50
N LEU A 162 -17.16 10.71 2.81
CA LEU A 162 -16.48 9.53 3.35
C LEU A 162 -17.37 8.29 3.37
N GLY A 163 -18.64 8.44 3.74
CA GLY A 163 -19.57 7.32 3.90
C GLY A 163 -19.96 6.63 2.60
N ILE A 164 -19.94 7.35 1.48
CA ILE A 164 -20.31 6.81 0.15
C ILE A 164 -19.47 5.58 -0.24
N TRP A 165 -18.23 5.48 0.24
CA TRP A 165 -17.32 4.38 -0.06
C TRP A 165 -17.77 3.04 0.53
N ILE A 166 -18.77 3.03 1.42
CA ILE A 166 -19.44 1.81 1.88
C ILE A 166 -20.10 1.09 0.70
N ILE A 167 -20.71 1.82 -0.24
CA ILE A 167 -21.49 1.25 -1.34
C ILE A 167 -20.62 0.36 -2.25
N PRO A 168 -19.52 0.83 -2.85
CA PRO A 168 -18.70 -0.02 -3.72
C PRO A 168 -18.06 -1.19 -2.95
N ILE A 169 -17.77 -1.04 -1.67
CA ILE A 169 -17.25 -2.14 -0.84
C ILE A 169 -18.32 -3.22 -0.67
N LEU A 170 -19.55 -2.86 -0.30
CA LEU A 170 -20.65 -3.81 -0.15
C LEU A 170 -20.99 -4.51 -1.48
N LEU A 171 -21.02 -3.78 -2.58
CA LEU A 171 -21.22 -4.37 -3.92
C LEU A 171 -20.12 -5.37 -4.26
N GLY A 172 -18.86 -5.01 -3.99
CA GLY A 172 -17.72 -5.92 -4.16
C GLY A 172 -17.83 -7.18 -3.29
N MET A 173 -18.24 -7.02 -2.04
CA MET A 173 -18.47 -8.13 -1.11
C MET A 173 -19.60 -9.05 -1.57
N LEU A 174 -20.67 -8.52 -2.14
CA LEU A 174 -21.77 -9.32 -2.69
C LEU A 174 -21.30 -10.18 -3.87
N VAL A 175 -20.58 -9.59 -4.83
CA VAL A 175 -20.03 -10.33 -5.98
C VAL A 175 -19.03 -11.38 -5.51
N TRP A 176 -18.15 -11.02 -4.59
CA TRP A 176 -17.15 -11.91 -4.01
C TRP A 176 -17.78 -13.09 -3.26
N GLY A 177 -18.73 -12.81 -2.37
CA GLY A 177 -19.45 -13.82 -1.60
C GLY A 177 -20.24 -14.76 -2.50
N ALA A 178 -20.98 -14.22 -3.47
CA ALA A 178 -21.76 -15.01 -4.43
C ALA A 178 -20.88 -15.95 -5.27
N TYR A 179 -19.67 -15.50 -5.65
CA TYR A 179 -18.71 -16.35 -6.36
C TYR A 179 -18.24 -17.52 -5.49
N PHE A 180 -17.72 -17.25 -4.29
CA PHE A 180 -17.13 -18.27 -3.44
C PHE A 180 -18.14 -19.19 -2.74
N LEU A 181 -19.40 -18.78 -2.59
CA LEU A 181 -20.48 -19.68 -2.18
C LEU A 181 -20.74 -20.77 -3.23
N LYS A 182 -20.60 -20.44 -4.52
CA LYS A 182 -20.75 -21.41 -5.62
C LYS A 182 -19.49 -22.23 -5.90
N HIS A 183 -18.33 -21.71 -5.53
CA HIS A 183 -17.02 -22.31 -5.78
C HIS A 183 -16.19 -22.35 -4.48
N PRO A 184 -16.59 -23.19 -3.50
CA PRO A 184 -15.92 -23.20 -2.20
C PRO A 184 -14.45 -23.62 -2.34
N VAL A 185 -13.56 -22.80 -1.78
CA VAL A 185 -12.14 -23.12 -1.62
C VAL A 185 -11.92 -23.62 -0.21
N GLY A 186 -11.27 -24.76 -0.06
CA GLY A 186 -10.94 -25.34 1.25
C GLY A 186 -9.98 -24.44 2.05
N VAL A 187 -9.89 -24.69 3.35
CA VAL A 187 -8.80 -24.14 4.15
C VAL A 187 -7.49 -24.67 3.57
N PHE A 188 -6.51 -23.80 3.39
CA PHE A 188 -5.20 -24.25 2.92
C PHE A 188 -4.66 -25.29 3.92
N GLN A 189 -4.58 -26.53 3.47
CA GLN A 189 -4.04 -27.58 4.30
C GLN A 189 -2.64 -27.17 4.74
N ARG A 190 -2.39 -27.34 6.01
CA ARG A 190 -1.07 -27.11 6.58
C ARG A 190 -0.16 -28.17 5.94
N ASP A 191 0.72 -27.72 5.07
CA ASP A 191 1.74 -28.60 4.54
C ASP A 191 2.58 -29.06 5.75
N PRO A 192 2.66 -30.37 6.03
CA PRO A 192 3.46 -30.89 7.15
C PRO A 192 4.90 -30.36 7.12
N ASP A 193 5.48 -30.19 5.92
CA ASP A 193 6.81 -29.61 5.70
C ASP A 193 6.89 -28.11 5.98
N SER A 194 5.79 -27.35 5.82
CA SER A 194 5.77 -25.91 6.11
C SER A 194 5.65 -25.61 7.60
N SER A 195 5.25 -26.58 8.42
CA SER A 195 5.06 -26.39 9.87
C SER A 195 6.35 -26.19 10.64
N GLY A 196 7.48 -26.64 10.10
CA GLY A 196 8.81 -26.55 10.75
C GLY A 196 9.63 -25.33 10.37
N ARG A 197 9.33 -24.64 9.26
CA ARG A 197 10.13 -23.50 8.80
C ARG A 197 9.71 -22.20 9.51
N ASN A 198 10.61 -21.75 10.37
CA ASN A 198 10.46 -20.44 11.01
C ASN A 198 10.96 -19.36 10.05
N LEU A 199 10.02 -18.58 9.44
CA LEU A 199 10.36 -17.48 8.53
C LEU A 199 11.29 -16.45 9.16
N LEU A 200 11.24 -16.28 10.49
CA LEU A 200 12.15 -15.39 11.20
C LEU A 200 13.62 -15.86 11.17
N ARG A 201 13.87 -17.14 10.86
CA ARG A 201 15.22 -17.70 10.67
C ARG A 201 15.63 -17.77 9.20
N SER A 202 14.72 -17.49 8.27
CA SER A 202 15.03 -17.50 6.84
C SER A 202 15.67 -16.19 6.40
N SER A 203 16.91 -16.25 5.91
CA SER A 203 17.59 -15.08 5.33
C SER A 203 16.80 -14.51 4.14
N LYS A 204 16.18 -15.39 3.32
CA LYS A 204 15.39 -14.97 2.16
C LYS A 204 14.15 -14.20 2.59
N ALA A 205 13.47 -14.63 3.66
CA ALA A 205 12.30 -13.93 4.20
C ALA A 205 12.68 -12.51 4.70
N TRP A 206 13.84 -12.39 5.35
CA TRP A 206 14.34 -11.08 5.77
C TRP A 206 14.76 -10.20 4.59
N GLN A 207 15.33 -10.73 3.53
CA GLN A 207 15.66 -9.96 2.32
C GLN A 207 14.39 -9.35 1.70
N VAL A 208 13.32 -10.13 1.56
CA VAL A 208 12.01 -9.64 1.07
C VAL A 208 11.43 -8.60 2.02
N THR A 209 11.51 -8.85 3.33
CA THR A 209 10.98 -7.95 4.36
C THR A 209 11.72 -6.62 4.42
N ILE A 210 13.05 -6.63 4.37
CA ILE A 210 13.88 -5.41 4.38
C ILE A 210 13.66 -4.63 3.08
N PHE A 211 13.56 -5.30 1.94
CA PHE A 211 13.21 -4.64 0.68
C PHE A 211 11.84 -3.95 0.79
N TYR A 212 10.84 -4.65 1.33
CA TYR A 212 9.50 -4.08 1.50
C TYR A 212 9.49 -2.90 2.48
N LEU A 213 10.22 -3.01 3.61
CA LEU A 213 10.41 -1.91 4.57
C LEU A 213 11.07 -0.70 3.90
N SER A 214 12.14 -0.90 3.14
CA SER A 214 12.86 0.18 2.45
C SER A 214 11.94 0.94 1.49
N ARG A 215 11.14 0.19 0.72
CA ARG A 215 10.16 0.77 -0.20
C ARG A 215 9.09 1.57 0.52
N VAL A 216 8.50 1.01 1.59
CA VAL A 216 7.45 1.66 2.36
C VAL A 216 7.99 2.89 3.07
N GLY A 217 9.14 2.77 3.73
CA GLY A 217 9.81 3.87 4.40
C GLY A 217 10.11 5.02 3.44
N ALA A 218 10.72 4.73 2.29
CA ALA A 218 10.99 5.73 1.26
C ALA A 218 9.71 6.40 0.76
N ALA A 219 8.64 5.65 0.49
CA ALA A 219 7.39 6.21 -0.02
C ALA A 219 6.73 7.16 0.98
N TYR A 220 6.52 6.72 2.23
CA TYR A 220 5.91 7.58 3.24
C TYR A 220 6.76 8.81 3.55
N PHE A 221 8.08 8.63 3.61
CA PHE A 221 9.01 9.73 3.82
C PHE A 221 8.91 10.77 2.70
N PHE A 222 8.84 10.34 1.44
CA PHE A 222 8.68 11.21 0.28
C PHE A 222 7.33 11.95 0.31
N TYR A 223 6.22 11.25 0.44
CA TYR A 223 4.88 11.86 0.38
C TYR A 223 4.62 12.83 1.53
N THR A 224 5.22 12.60 2.69
CA THR A 224 5.09 13.51 3.84
C THR A 224 5.87 14.81 3.63
N TRP A 225 7.10 14.75 3.12
CA TRP A 225 8.04 15.87 3.18
C TRP A 225 8.15 16.67 1.88
N ILE A 226 7.98 16.05 0.72
CA ILE A 226 8.15 16.74 -0.57
C ILE A 226 7.21 17.94 -0.72
N PRO A 227 5.92 17.91 -0.34
CA PRO A 227 5.06 19.09 -0.43
C PRO A 227 5.58 20.25 0.40
N ILE A 228 6.08 19.96 1.60
CA ILE A 228 6.64 20.97 2.51
C ILE A 228 7.86 21.63 1.88
N PHE A 229 8.78 20.84 1.33
CA PHE A 229 10.00 21.35 0.71
C PHE A 229 9.75 22.10 -0.60
N LEU A 230 8.82 21.67 -1.43
CA LEU A 230 8.43 22.40 -2.63
C LEU A 230 7.86 23.80 -2.28
N ARG A 231 7.11 23.87 -1.20
CA ARG A 231 6.64 25.16 -0.68
C ARG A 231 7.77 26.06 -0.16
N GLN A 232 8.75 25.50 0.56
CA GLN A 232 9.93 26.25 0.98
C GLN A 232 10.74 26.78 -0.22
N ARG A 233 10.65 26.09 -1.37
CA ARG A 233 11.25 26.55 -2.64
C ARG A 233 10.41 27.58 -3.39
N GLY A 234 9.27 28.03 -2.85
CA GLY A 234 8.42 29.08 -3.43
C GLY A 234 7.24 28.56 -4.26
N MET A 235 6.98 27.24 -4.32
CA MET A 235 5.77 26.73 -4.97
C MET A 235 4.50 27.04 -4.18
N SER A 236 3.38 27.22 -4.89
CA SER A 236 2.06 27.30 -4.27
C SER A 236 1.63 25.94 -3.68
N TYR A 237 0.64 25.94 -2.79
CA TYR A 237 0.03 24.69 -2.28
C TYR A 237 -0.55 23.83 -3.41
N VAL A 238 -1.17 24.48 -4.40
CA VAL A 238 -1.80 23.83 -5.53
C VAL A 238 -0.75 23.16 -6.41
N ASP A 239 0.33 23.85 -6.74
CA ASP A 239 1.40 23.31 -7.59
C ASP A 239 2.15 22.18 -6.90
N ALA A 240 2.45 22.28 -5.60
CA ALA A 240 3.08 21.23 -4.84
C ALA A 240 2.18 19.95 -4.79
N GLY A 241 0.87 20.14 -4.59
CA GLY A 241 -0.11 19.03 -4.68
C GLY A 241 -0.21 18.42 -6.07
N PHE A 242 -0.13 19.25 -7.12
CA PHE A 242 -0.10 18.78 -8.52
C PHE A 242 1.13 17.89 -8.79
N ILE A 243 2.32 18.29 -8.34
CA ILE A 243 3.54 17.49 -8.46
C ILE A 243 3.37 16.08 -7.85
N LEU A 244 2.76 15.99 -6.65
CA LEU A 244 2.48 14.70 -6.02
C LEU A 244 1.47 13.89 -6.82
N SER A 245 0.43 14.53 -7.35
CA SER A 245 -0.57 13.86 -8.17
C SER A 245 0.06 13.27 -9.44
N VAL A 246 0.93 14.02 -10.11
CA VAL A 246 1.69 13.55 -11.27
C VAL A 246 2.52 12.31 -10.92
N ALA A 247 3.24 12.34 -9.79
CA ALA A 247 4.01 11.18 -9.33
C ALA A 247 3.12 9.95 -9.09
N MET A 248 1.96 10.13 -8.45
CA MET A 248 1.00 9.05 -8.18
C MET A 248 0.40 8.46 -9.47
N PHE A 249 0.03 9.31 -10.44
CA PHE A 249 -0.49 8.82 -11.72
C PHE A 249 0.57 8.08 -12.53
N ALA A 250 1.81 8.56 -12.53
CA ALA A 250 2.92 7.90 -13.21
C ALA A 250 3.26 6.51 -12.65
N GLN A 251 2.87 6.20 -11.41
CA GLN A 251 3.03 4.86 -10.85
C GLN A 251 2.19 3.79 -11.56
N LEU A 252 1.01 4.14 -12.07
CA LEU A 252 0.05 3.16 -12.60
C LEU A 252 0.62 2.35 -13.78
N PRO A 253 1.11 2.96 -14.88
CA PRO A 253 1.68 2.21 -16.01
C PRO A 253 2.91 1.41 -15.59
N ALA A 254 3.76 1.93 -14.71
CA ALA A 254 4.93 1.23 -14.21
C ALA A 254 4.58 0.00 -13.37
N THR A 255 3.55 0.11 -12.54
CA THR A 255 3.06 -1.02 -11.72
C THR A 255 2.55 -2.16 -12.58
N LEU A 256 1.83 -1.87 -13.66
CA LEU A 256 1.31 -2.87 -14.60
C LEU A 256 2.40 -3.51 -15.45
N SER A 257 3.39 -2.72 -15.91
CA SER A 257 4.46 -3.20 -16.77
C SER A 257 5.62 -3.87 -16.03
N ALA A 258 5.71 -3.72 -14.71
CA ALA A 258 6.84 -4.17 -13.91
C ALA A 258 7.17 -5.67 -14.07
N HIS A 259 6.17 -6.54 -14.22
CA HIS A 259 6.39 -7.98 -14.44
C HIS A 259 7.03 -8.25 -15.80
N ALA A 260 6.56 -7.59 -16.86
CA ALA A 260 7.12 -7.73 -18.21
C ALA A 260 8.54 -7.16 -18.28
N LEU A 261 8.77 -6.01 -17.65
CA LEU A 261 10.09 -5.37 -17.58
C LEU A 261 11.10 -6.23 -16.81
N GLU A 262 10.70 -6.86 -15.70
CA GLU A 262 11.57 -7.78 -14.96
C GLU A 262 12.01 -8.97 -15.82
N LYS A 263 11.09 -9.53 -16.60
CA LYS A 263 11.42 -10.57 -17.57
C LYS A 263 12.41 -10.07 -18.62
N ALA A 264 12.19 -8.90 -19.18
CA ALA A 264 13.04 -8.29 -20.19
C ALA A 264 14.45 -7.96 -19.67
N THR A 265 14.58 -7.65 -18.37
CA THR A 265 15.88 -7.37 -17.73
C THR A 265 16.59 -8.61 -17.18
N GLY A 266 16.11 -9.81 -17.52
CA GLY A 266 16.74 -11.07 -17.12
C GLY A 266 16.34 -11.59 -15.74
N GLY A 267 15.36 -11.01 -15.06
CA GLY A 267 14.71 -11.57 -13.87
C GLY A 267 15.57 -11.68 -12.60
N ARG A 268 16.71 -11.03 -12.51
CA ARG A 268 17.68 -11.12 -11.40
C ARG A 268 17.68 -9.89 -10.49
N GLY A 269 16.57 -9.13 -10.48
CA GLY A 269 16.43 -7.94 -9.65
C GLY A 269 17.19 -6.71 -10.16
N LEU A 270 17.68 -6.72 -11.39
CA LEU A 270 18.31 -5.54 -11.99
C LEU A 270 17.30 -4.39 -12.12
N LEU A 271 16.08 -4.70 -12.51
CA LEU A 271 14.99 -3.72 -12.57
C LEU A 271 14.74 -3.02 -11.23
N ILE A 272 14.83 -3.76 -10.12
CA ILE A 272 14.67 -3.19 -8.77
C ILE A 272 15.80 -2.18 -8.49
N VAL A 273 17.04 -2.56 -8.81
CA VAL A 273 18.20 -1.68 -8.61
C VAL A 273 18.05 -0.40 -9.44
N MET A 274 17.70 -0.52 -10.73
CA MET A 274 17.49 0.62 -11.61
C MET A 274 16.35 1.52 -11.12
N ALA A 275 15.24 0.94 -10.71
CA ALA A 275 14.08 1.69 -10.22
C ALA A 275 14.40 2.41 -8.89
N MET A 276 15.08 1.76 -7.95
CA MET A 276 15.49 2.41 -6.69
C MET A 276 16.52 3.53 -6.92
N ALA A 277 17.47 3.33 -7.87
CA ALA A 277 18.40 4.38 -8.25
C ALA A 277 17.67 5.58 -8.89
N LEU A 278 16.73 5.30 -9.79
CA LEU A 278 15.91 6.33 -10.43
C LEU A 278 15.05 7.08 -9.41
N ALA A 279 14.49 6.40 -8.42
CA ALA A 279 13.73 7.04 -7.34
C ALA A 279 14.61 7.98 -6.50
N ALA A 280 15.83 7.56 -6.17
CA ALA A 280 16.79 8.42 -5.46
C ALA A 280 17.16 9.66 -6.29
N LEU A 281 17.57 9.46 -7.55
CA LEU A 281 17.93 10.55 -8.46
C LEU A 281 16.78 11.52 -8.69
N SER A 282 15.56 11.02 -8.86
CA SER A 282 14.37 11.86 -9.03
C SER A 282 14.05 12.67 -7.78
N CYS A 283 14.22 12.10 -6.60
CA CYS A 283 14.03 12.80 -5.34
C CYS A 283 15.04 13.96 -5.18
N TRP A 284 16.31 13.72 -5.47
CA TRP A 284 17.32 14.77 -5.51
C TRP A 284 16.99 15.82 -6.57
N GLY A 285 16.57 15.40 -7.76
CA GLY A 285 16.16 16.30 -8.84
C GLY A 285 15.01 17.22 -8.45
N ILE A 286 13.98 16.70 -7.79
CA ILE A 286 12.85 17.51 -7.31
C ILE A 286 13.32 18.62 -6.35
N LEU A 287 14.35 18.37 -5.54
CA LEU A 287 14.77 19.29 -4.49
C LEU A 287 15.90 20.25 -4.91
N TYR A 288 16.73 19.88 -5.87
CA TYR A 288 17.91 20.69 -6.22
C TYR A 288 17.94 21.22 -7.65
N LEU A 289 17.21 20.62 -8.61
CA LEU A 289 17.09 21.18 -9.95
C LEU A 289 16.11 22.39 -9.98
N PRO A 290 16.16 23.25 -11.01
CA PRO A 290 15.16 24.29 -11.20
C PRO A 290 13.73 23.74 -11.14
N LEU A 291 12.79 24.56 -10.63
CA LEU A 291 11.39 24.12 -10.41
C LEU A 291 10.69 23.66 -11.70
N ASP A 292 11.12 24.15 -12.86
CA ASP A 292 10.61 23.73 -14.18
C ASP A 292 10.80 22.24 -14.45
N TRP A 293 11.79 21.62 -13.79
CA TRP A 293 12.06 20.19 -13.90
C TRP A 293 11.23 19.32 -12.93
N ALA A 294 10.53 19.94 -11.97
CA ALA A 294 9.84 19.22 -10.91
C ALA A 294 8.81 18.22 -11.46
N VAL A 295 8.06 18.57 -12.51
CA VAL A 295 7.08 17.69 -13.17
C VAL A 295 7.76 16.46 -13.76
N TRP A 296 8.86 16.65 -14.49
CA TRP A 296 9.58 15.55 -15.11
C TRP A 296 10.20 14.60 -14.08
N MET A 297 10.77 15.18 -13.03
CA MET A 297 11.30 14.40 -11.91
C MET A 297 10.18 13.64 -11.17
N ALA A 298 8.99 14.22 -11.02
CA ALA A 298 7.84 13.56 -10.43
C ALA A 298 7.35 12.37 -11.30
N ILE A 299 7.36 12.51 -12.61
CA ILE A 299 7.04 11.40 -13.53
C ILE A 299 8.05 10.27 -13.35
N LEU A 300 9.36 10.57 -13.40
CA LEU A 300 10.42 9.57 -13.23
C LEU A 300 10.33 8.88 -11.86
N PHE A 301 10.05 9.67 -10.82
CA PHE A 301 9.82 9.15 -9.47
C PHE A 301 8.62 8.19 -9.43
N GLY A 302 7.50 8.57 -10.02
CA GLY A 302 6.31 7.73 -10.10
C GLY A 302 6.57 6.41 -10.83
N LEU A 303 7.22 6.45 -11.98
CA LEU A 303 7.61 5.25 -12.74
C LEU A 303 8.51 4.33 -11.89
N ALA A 304 9.48 4.89 -11.20
CA ALA A 304 10.39 4.15 -10.33
C ALA A 304 9.63 3.48 -9.17
N THR A 305 8.86 4.26 -8.42
CA THR A 305 8.16 3.76 -7.21
C THR A 305 7.04 2.79 -7.55
N GLY A 306 6.33 2.96 -8.66
CA GLY A 306 5.34 2.01 -9.17
C GLY A 306 5.96 0.65 -9.49
N THR A 307 7.13 0.66 -10.16
CA THR A 307 7.91 -0.56 -10.44
C THR A 307 8.30 -1.27 -9.14
N VAL A 308 8.88 -0.53 -8.19
CA VAL A 308 9.31 -1.07 -6.90
C VAL A 308 8.13 -1.60 -6.08
N PHE A 309 6.99 -0.93 -6.13
CA PHE A 309 5.76 -1.38 -5.46
C PHE A 309 5.29 -2.73 -5.99
N SER A 310 5.14 -2.85 -7.30
CA SER A 310 4.72 -4.08 -7.95
C SER A 310 5.69 -5.23 -7.65
N ARG A 311 7.01 -5.00 -7.76
CA ARG A 311 8.03 -6.02 -7.49
C ARG A 311 8.06 -6.43 -6.03
N GLY A 312 7.89 -5.50 -5.09
CA GLY A 312 7.83 -5.79 -3.67
C GLY A 312 6.67 -6.74 -3.32
N MET A 313 5.52 -6.53 -3.94
CA MET A 313 4.37 -7.42 -3.77
C MET A 313 4.57 -8.77 -4.46
N ALA A 314 5.13 -8.78 -5.68
CA ALA A 314 5.36 -10.01 -6.45
C ALA A 314 6.34 -10.95 -5.73
N LEU A 315 7.40 -10.43 -5.12
CA LEU A 315 8.39 -11.24 -4.39
C LEU A 315 7.78 -12.03 -3.23
N MET A 316 6.72 -11.54 -2.59
CA MET A 316 6.02 -12.29 -1.53
C MET A 316 5.38 -13.58 -2.04
N VAL A 317 4.99 -13.61 -3.31
CA VAL A 317 4.39 -14.78 -3.96
C VAL A 317 5.45 -15.63 -4.65
N GLU A 318 6.42 -15.00 -5.30
CA GLU A 318 7.49 -15.67 -6.03
C GLU A 318 8.41 -16.48 -5.11
N ARG A 319 8.67 -15.99 -3.88
CA ARG A 319 9.59 -16.62 -2.91
C ARG A 319 8.92 -17.56 -1.93
N ALA A 320 7.60 -17.62 -1.91
CA ALA A 320 6.85 -18.59 -1.13
C ALA A 320 6.61 -19.86 -1.96
N ARG A 321 6.78 -21.03 -1.39
CA ARG A 321 6.49 -22.32 -2.06
C ARG A 321 5.00 -22.59 -2.10
N THR A 322 4.33 -22.32 -0.99
CA THR A 322 2.90 -22.63 -0.80
C THR A 322 2.07 -21.35 -0.59
N PRO A 323 0.75 -21.41 -0.82
CA PRO A 323 -0.16 -20.33 -0.48
C PRO A 323 -0.09 -19.90 1.00
N SER A 324 0.09 -20.85 1.92
CA SER A 324 0.23 -20.58 3.35
C SER A 324 1.52 -19.80 3.65
N GLU A 325 2.65 -20.17 3.02
CA GLU A 325 3.91 -19.42 3.14
C GLU A 325 3.77 -18.00 2.57
N ALA A 326 3.05 -17.82 1.46
CA ALA A 326 2.80 -16.50 0.89
C ALA A 326 2.04 -15.59 1.86
N ILE A 327 1.03 -16.09 2.58
CA ILE A 327 0.33 -15.35 3.63
C ILE A 327 1.28 -15.00 4.79
N ARG A 328 2.11 -15.95 5.22
CA ARG A 328 3.07 -15.73 6.32
C ARG A 328 4.14 -14.71 5.96
N LEU A 329 4.71 -14.82 4.76
CA LEU A 329 5.71 -13.88 4.27
C LEU A 329 5.11 -12.49 4.06
N SER A 330 3.91 -12.40 3.51
CA SER A 330 3.16 -11.15 3.36
C SER A 330 2.86 -10.50 4.71
N GLY A 331 2.36 -11.28 5.68
CA GLY A 331 2.11 -10.78 7.04
C GLY A 331 3.37 -10.25 7.72
N MET A 332 4.50 -10.95 7.58
CA MET A 332 5.79 -10.50 8.12
C MET A 332 6.27 -9.21 7.42
N SER A 333 6.30 -9.21 6.08
CA SER A 333 6.84 -8.09 5.30
C SER A 333 5.98 -6.84 5.41
N GLN A 334 4.67 -6.96 5.30
CA GLN A 334 3.75 -5.83 5.46
C GLN A 334 3.70 -5.36 6.92
N GLY A 335 3.73 -6.29 7.87
CA GLY A 335 3.74 -5.99 9.28
C GLY A 335 4.93 -5.10 9.67
N ILE A 336 6.14 -5.56 9.38
CA ILE A 336 7.36 -4.81 9.68
C ILE A 336 7.42 -3.55 8.81
N GLY A 337 7.11 -3.66 7.51
CA GLY A 337 7.23 -2.55 6.58
C GLY A 337 6.34 -1.37 6.92
N PHE A 338 5.06 -1.57 7.18
CA PHE A 338 4.14 -0.48 7.50
C PHE A 338 4.32 0.06 8.92
N THR A 339 4.52 -0.82 9.91
CA THR A 339 4.73 -0.37 11.31
C THR A 339 6.00 0.46 11.42
N MET A 340 7.12 -0.06 10.92
CA MET A 340 8.41 0.65 11.00
C MET A 340 8.47 1.84 10.03
N GLY A 341 7.87 1.73 8.84
CA GLY A 341 7.80 2.83 7.89
C GLY A 341 7.05 4.04 8.45
N ALA A 342 5.90 3.81 9.09
CA ALA A 342 5.16 4.87 9.77
C ALA A 342 5.93 5.44 10.96
N ALA A 343 6.51 4.58 11.82
CA ALA A 343 7.29 5.02 12.99
C ALA A 343 8.52 5.84 12.60
N LEU A 344 9.27 5.41 11.59
CA LEU A 344 10.45 6.13 11.12
C LEU A 344 10.07 7.49 10.52
N SER A 345 8.97 7.59 9.78
CA SER A 345 8.49 8.87 9.26
C SER A 345 8.17 9.86 10.39
N LEU A 346 7.56 9.40 11.47
CA LEU A 346 7.27 10.22 12.66
C LEU A 346 8.56 10.66 13.38
N LEU A 347 9.49 9.74 13.61
CA LEU A 347 10.76 10.05 14.28
C LEU A 347 11.56 11.10 13.50
N PHE A 348 11.61 10.99 12.18
CA PHE A 348 12.32 11.97 11.34
C PHE A 348 11.66 13.36 11.35
N THR A 349 10.34 13.43 11.58
CA THR A 349 9.65 14.71 11.73
C THR A 349 10.30 15.57 12.82
N SER A 350 10.66 14.96 13.94
CA SER A 350 11.29 15.67 15.07
C SER A 350 12.71 16.20 14.76
N PHE A 351 13.43 15.53 13.87
CA PHE A 351 14.80 15.92 13.51
C PHE A 351 14.86 16.97 12.38
N LEU A 352 13.92 16.96 11.44
CA LEU A 352 13.95 17.83 10.27
C LEU A 352 13.38 19.24 10.52
N HIS A 353 12.66 19.45 11.62
CA HIS A 353 12.12 20.78 11.98
C HIS A 353 13.19 21.83 12.32
N GLN A 354 14.45 21.44 12.49
CA GLN A 354 15.50 22.31 13.00
C GLN A 354 16.46 22.93 11.96
N GLY A 355 16.25 22.68 10.65
CA GLY A 355 17.20 23.20 9.67
C GLY A 355 16.65 23.36 8.25
N GLY A 356 16.85 24.51 7.64
CA GLY A 356 16.42 24.84 6.28
C GLY A 356 17.14 24.10 5.14
N SER A 357 17.88 23.02 5.42
CA SER A 357 18.60 22.22 4.42
C SER A 357 17.83 20.96 4.04
N PHE A 358 17.71 20.67 2.74
CA PHE A 358 17.13 19.44 2.21
C PHE A 358 18.08 18.23 2.28
N LEU A 359 19.36 18.48 2.59
CA LEU A 359 20.38 17.45 2.56
C LEU A 359 20.12 16.27 3.50
N PRO A 360 19.76 16.46 4.79
CA PRO A 360 19.45 15.34 5.68
C PRO A 360 18.34 14.46 5.15
N PHE A 361 17.28 15.07 4.58
CA PHE A 361 16.19 14.33 3.94
C PHE A 361 16.69 13.49 2.77
N CYS A 362 17.45 14.07 1.86
CA CYS A 362 17.98 13.38 0.69
C CYS A 362 18.91 12.21 1.08
N LEU A 363 19.72 12.38 2.11
CA LEU A 363 20.61 11.31 2.61
C LEU A 363 19.82 10.14 3.18
N VAL A 364 18.78 10.41 3.99
CA VAL A 364 17.92 9.38 4.55
C VAL A 364 17.12 8.67 3.44
N TYR A 365 16.58 9.44 2.51
CA TYR A 365 15.88 8.86 1.35
C TYR A 365 16.81 7.96 0.53
N THR A 366 18.01 8.41 0.26
CA THR A 366 19.04 7.63 -0.45
C THR A 366 19.44 6.38 0.33
N PHE A 367 19.56 6.45 1.66
CA PHE A 367 19.80 5.28 2.50
C PHE A 367 18.70 4.21 2.31
N PHE A 368 17.42 4.58 2.33
CA PHE A 368 16.33 3.66 2.03
C PHE A 368 16.43 3.08 0.62
N CYS A 369 16.79 3.89 -0.37
CA CYS A 369 16.97 3.41 -1.74
C CYS A 369 18.12 2.41 -1.84
N VAL A 370 19.27 2.69 -1.25
CA VAL A 370 20.44 1.78 -1.25
C VAL A 370 20.12 0.47 -0.53
N LEU A 371 19.47 0.55 0.64
CA LEU A 371 19.02 -0.64 1.36
C LEU A 371 18.04 -1.46 0.52
N GLY A 372 17.14 -0.80 -0.19
CA GLY A 372 16.20 -1.41 -1.13
C GLY A 372 16.87 -2.02 -2.37
N MET A 373 17.93 -1.39 -2.92
CA MET A 373 18.72 -1.96 -4.02
C MET A 373 19.38 -3.27 -3.60
N ILE A 374 20.05 -3.28 -2.45
CA ILE A 374 20.78 -4.44 -1.95
C ILE A 374 19.81 -5.58 -1.62
N SER A 375 18.83 -5.32 -0.75
CA SER A 375 17.88 -6.33 -0.28
C SER A 375 16.96 -6.81 -1.41
N GLY A 376 16.52 -5.91 -2.30
CA GLY A 376 15.69 -6.23 -3.45
C GLY A 376 16.42 -7.11 -4.46
N ARG A 377 17.67 -6.79 -4.79
CA ARG A 377 18.50 -7.65 -5.65
C ARG A 377 18.73 -9.03 -5.05
N MET A 378 19.04 -9.08 -3.75
CA MET A 378 19.25 -10.35 -3.04
C MET A 378 17.96 -11.18 -2.99
N SER A 379 16.81 -10.54 -2.74
CA SER A 379 15.51 -11.22 -2.70
C SER A 379 15.08 -11.74 -4.06
N ALA A 380 15.49 -11.10 -5.16
CA ALA A 380 15.17 -11.51 -6.52
C ALA A 380 16.05 -12.68 -7.02
N GLN A 381 17.15 -13.02 -6.35
CA GLN A 381 17.95 -14.21 -6.69
C GLN A 381 17.14 -15.49 -6.40
N PRO A 382 17.43 -16.61 -7.13
CA PRO A 382 16.76 -17.88 -6.91
C PRO A 382 16.83 -18.34 -5.44
N GLY A 383 15.80 -19.03 -4.99
CA GLY A 383 15.68 -19.56 -3.64
C GLY A 383 14.34 -19.16 -3.00
N ASP A 384 13.79 -20.05 -2.21
CA ASP A 384 12.54 -19.88 -1.48
C ASP A 384 12.78 -19.60 -0.01
N VAL A 385 11.76 -19.12 0.70
CA VAL A 385 11.78 -18.86 2.14
C VAL A 385 11.70 -20.14 2.96
#